data_d243c2406f53f632d3bad82bdf35f591
#
_entry.id   d243c2406f53f632d3bad82bdf35f591
#
_cell.length_a   1.000
_cell.length_b   1.000
_cell.length_c   1.000
_cell.angle_alpha   90.00
_cell.angle_beta   90.00
_cell.angle_gamma   90.00
#
_symmetry.space_group_name_H-M   'P 1'
#
loop_
_entity.id
_entity.type
_entity.pdbx_description
1 polymer ?
#
loop_
_entity_poly.entity_id
_entity_poly.type
_entity_poly.pdbx_seq_one_letter_code
_entity_poly.pdbx_strand_id
1 'polypeptide(L)'
;MKKFITLCLVGLYAQSAFSLEKEERIMPQGGIDKALLGQILFFDTSLSINSSQSCATCHKADDAFVDSRENSIDKMVSQGADPSKFGKRNAPTMLYAKFSPEFHYDEKVQDYVGGQFWDGRAKHLAEQAGGPPIDPAEMGMPDKRSVAERLLYNPMYFQTFSKI
;
A
#
# COMPACT_ATOMS: atom_id res chain seq x y z
N MET A 1 -47.54 56.55 37.21
CA MET A 1 -47.76 55.43 36.34
C MET A 1 -46.50 55.29 35.49
N LYS A 2 -45.64 54.30 35.85
CA LYS A 2 -44.35 54.07 35.20
C LYS A 2 -44.49 52.95 34.15
N LYS A 3 -44.24 53.27 32.88
CA LYS A 3 -44.25 52.27 31.80
C LYS A 3 -42.90 51.60 31.77
N PHE A 4 -42.83 50.28 31.97
CA PHE A 4 -41.68 49.47 31.75
C PHE A 4 -41.57 49.11 30.26
N ILE A 5 -40.51 49.51 29.64
CA ILE A 5 -40.14 49.09 28.27
C ILE A 5 -39.29 47.88 28.41
N THR A 6 -39.84 46.73 28.03
CA THR A 6 -39.06 45.47 27.94
C THR A 6 -38.29 45.45 26.61
N LEU A 7 -36.97 45.55 26.70
CA LEU A 7 -36.06 45.46 25.55
C LEU A 7 -35.79 43.99 25.25
N CYS A 8 -36.39 43.45 24.19
CA CYS A 8 -36.07 42.14 23.66
C CYS A 8 -34.70 42.18 22.95
N LEU A 9 -33.68 41.62 23.60
CA LEU A 9 -32.40 41.31 22.96
C LEU A 9 -32.57 40.05 22.11
N VAL A 10 -32.70 40.25 20.80
CA VAL A 10 -32.59 39.17 19.82
C VAL A 10 -31.12 38.86 19.64
N GLY A 11 -30.67 37.78 20.27
CA GLY A 11 -29.32 37.26 20.05
C GLY A 11 -29.20 36.68 18.63
N LEU A 12 -28.44 37.36 17.79
CA LEU A 12 -27.98 36.78 16.52
C LEU A 12 -26.99 35.66 16.84
N TYR A 13 -27.45 34.43 16.79
CA TYR A 13 -26.55 33.28 16.64
C TYR A 13 -26.01 33.29 15.21
N ALA A 14 -24.77 33.76 15.04
CA ALA A 14 -24.02 33.54 13.84
C ALA A 14 -23.71 32.04 13.79
N GLN A 15 -24.49 31.28 13.04
CA GLN A 15 -24.11 29.94 12.63
C GLN A 15 -22.94 30.09 11.67
N SER A 16 -21.72 29.88 12.19
CA SER A 16 -20.54 29.62 11.37
C SER A 16 -20.81 28.29 10.66
N ALA A 17 -21.30 28.38 9.43
CA ALA A 17 -21.30 27.27 8.51
C ALA A 17 -19.81 26.86 8.30
N PHE A 18 -19.38 25.85 9.02
CA PHE A 18 -18.13 25.17 8.74
C PHE A 18 -18.32 24.52 7.37
N SER A 19 -17.91 25.23 6.34
CA SER A 19 -17.82 24.71 4.99
C SER A 19 -16.79 23.60 5.06
N LEU A 20 -17.25 22.35 5.03
CA LEU A 20 -16.42 21.22 4.68
C LEU A 20 -16.06 21.43 3.21
N GLU A 21 -14.98 22.15 2.96
CA GLU A 21 -14.30 22.12 1.69
C GLU A 21 -13.97 20.65 1.44
N LYS A 22 -14.68 20.10 0.46
CA LYS A 22 -14.41 18.78 -0.08
C LYS A 22 -12.98 18.86 -0.60
N GLU A 23 -12.06 18.25 0.14
CA GLU A 23 -10.67 18.17 -0.28
C GLU A 23 -10.66 17.46 -1.63
N GLU A 24 -10.71 18.23 -2.68
CA GLU A 24 -10.64 17.76 -4.05
C GLU A 24 -9.22 17.20 -4.17
N ARG A 25 -9.13 15.88 -4.08
CA ARG A 25 -7.87 15.15 -4.18
C ARG A 25 -7.26 15.54 -5.52
N ILE A 26 -6.26 16.46 -5.46
CA ILE A 26 -5.59 17.02 -6.64
C ILE A 26 -4.93 15.86 -7.38
N MET A 27 -5.60 15.36 -8.40
CA MET A 27 -4.99 14.43 -9.34
C MET A 27 -3.90 15.17 -10.11
N PRO A 28 -2.71 14.60 -10.29
CA PRO A 28 -1.66 15.22 -11.06
C PRO A 28 -2.19 15.62 -12.44
N GLN A 29 -1.88 16.85 -12.89
CA GLN A 29 -2.37 17.38 -14.18
C GLN A 29 -1.96 16.54 -15.38
N GLY A 30 -0.97 15.65 -15.27
CA GLY A 30 -0.51 14.70 -16.28
C GLY A 30 -1.24 13.34 -16.30
N GLY A 31 -2.24 13.13 -15.44
CA GLY A 31 -2.86 11.82 -15.25
C GLY A 31 -2.00 10.87 -14.41
N ILE A 32 -2.47 9.63 -14.27
CA ILE A 32 -1.76 8.59 -13.52
C ILE A 32 -0.85 7.84 -14.50
N ASP A 33 0.46 7.99 -14.34
CA ASP A 33 1.44 7.16 -15.05
C ASP A 33 1.67 5.81 -14.34
N LYS A 34 2.51 4.95 -14.94
CA LYS A 34 2.80 3.63 -14.36
C LYS A 34 3.48 3.70 -13.00
N ALA A 35 4.31 4.71 -12.75
CA ALA A 35 5.02 4.86 -11.48
C ALA A 35 4.06 5.28 -10.37
N LEU A 36 3.21 6.27 -10.62
CA LEU A 36 2.17 6.70 -9.69
C LEU A 36 1.15 5.59 -9.45
N LEU A 37 0.73 4.87 -10.50
CA LEU A 37 -0.14 3.71 -10.33
C LEU A 37 0.49 2.65 -9.42
N GLY A 38 1.76 2.33 -9.63
CA GLY A 38 2.51 1.41 -8.77
C GLY A 38 2.56 1.89 -7.32
N GLN A 39 2.76 3.19 -7.09
CA GLN A 39 2.71 3.77 -5.75
C GLN A 39 1.33 3.63 -5.11
N ILE A 40 0.25 3.90 -5.85
CA ILE A 40 -1.12 3.73 -5.34
C ILE A 40 -1.37 2.26 -4.95
N LEU A 41 -1.01 1.32 -5.81
CA LEU A 41 -1.14 -0.12 -5.57
C LEU A 41 -0.32 -0.59 -4.35
N PHE A 42 0.85 0.00 -4.11
CA PHE A 42 1.69 -0.32 -2.97
C PHE A 42 1.01 -0.06 -1.62
N PHE A 43 0.11 0.92 -1.55
CA PHE A 43 -0.65 1.27 -0.35
C PHE A 43 -2.07 0.68 -0.32
N ASP A 44 -2.50 -0.02 -1.38
CA ASP A 44 -3.87 -0.52 -1.50
C ASP A 44 -4.08 -1.82 -0.73
N THR A 45 -4.81 -1.74 0.38
CA THR A 45 -5.16 -2.91 1.19
C THR A 45 -6.17 -3.83 0.51
N SER A 46 -6.91 -3.35 -0.49
CA SER A 46 -7.89 -4.18 -1.21
C SER A 46 -7.24 -5.36 -1.94
N LEU A 47 -5.92 -5.34 -2.11
CA LEU A 47 -5.15 -6.42 -2.74
C LEU A 47 -4.86 -7.60 -1.80
N SER A 48 -5.30 -7.57 -0.54
CA SER A 48 -5.25 -8.72 0.36
C SER A 48 -6.63 -9.36 0.53
N ILE A 49 -6.65 -10.63 0.94
CA ILE A 49 -7.88 -11.46 0.97
C ILE A 49 -9.02 -10.81 1.78
N ASN A 50 -8.68 -10.19 2.90
CA ASN A 50 -9.59 -9.54 3.83
C ASN A 50 -9.47 -8.01 3.86
N SER A 51 -8.75 -7.42 2.91
CA SER A 51 -8.47 -5.97 2.82
C SER A 51 -7.76 -5.37 4.05
N SER A 52 -6.97 -6.18 4.76
CA SER A 52 -6.25 -5.76 5.97
C SER A 52 -4.79 -5.35 5.71
N GLN A 53 -4.21 -5.78 4.59
CA GLN A 53 -2.80 -5.57 4.29
C GLN A 53 -2.57 -5.03 2.89
N SER A 54 -1.53 -4.23 2.77
CA SER A 54 -0.94 -3.79 1.50
C SER A 54 0.57 -4.09 1.53
N CYS A 55 1.30 -3.79 0.46
CA CYS A 55 2.76 -3.87 0.47
C CYS A 55 3.35 -2.99 1.58
N ALA A 56 2.81 -1.77 1.76
CA ALA A 56 3.24 -0.82 2.79
C ALA A 56 3.01 -1.34 4.22
N THR A 57 2.20 -2.36 4.43
CA THR A 57 1.99 -2.96 5.75
C THR A 57 3.25 -3.65 6.27
N CYS A 58 3.94 -4.41 5.39
CA CYS A 58 5.19 -5.11 5.73
C CYS A 58 6.43 -4.33 5.29
N HIS A 59 6.28 -3.32 4.43
CA HIS A 59 7.36 -2.46 3.96
C HIS A 59 7.05 -1.00 4.34
N LYS A 60 7.20 -0.69 5.64
CA LYS A 60 6.84 0.63 6.18
C LYS A 60 7.88 1.68 5.82
N ALA A 61 7.44 2.76 5.18
CA ALA A 61 8.33 3.83 4.74
C ALA A 61 9.13 4.47 5.88
N ASP A 62 8.49 4.65 7.04
CA ASP A 62 9.11 5.26 8.22
C ASP A 62 10.17 4.34 8.88
N ASP A 63 10.16 3.05 8.55
CA ASP A 63 11.07 2.05 9.10
C ASP A 63 11.99 1.47 8.01
N ALA A 64 12.48 2.31 7.12
CA ALA A 64 13.35 1.92 6.01
C ALA A 64 12.78 0.81 5.12
N PHE A 65 11.47 0.76 4.96
CA PHE A 65 10.73 -0.25 4.20
C PHE A 65 10.94 -1.70 4.67
N VAL A 66 11.10 -1.90 5.98
CA VAL A 66 11.02 -3.22 6.63
C VAL A 66 9.78 -3.32 7.51
N ASP A 67 9.45 -4.54 7.97
CA ASP A 67 8.34 -4.77 8.88
C ASP A 67 8.79 -4.60 10.33
N SER A 68 8.36 -3.54 10.98
CA SER A 68 8.64 -3.24 12.38
C SER A 68 7.47 -3.57 13.31
N ARG A 69 6.38 -4.17 12.80
CA ARG A 69 5.19 -4.45 13.60
C ARG A 69 5.47 -5.51 14.66
N GLU A 70 4.92 -5.26 15.85
CA GLU A 70 4.89 -6.29 16.90
C GLU A 70 4.03 -7.47 16.47
N ASN A 71 4.47 -8.68 16.78
CA ASN A 71 3.72 -9.90 16.57
C ASN A 71 4.11 -10.96 17.62
N SER A 72 3.42 -12.10 17.64
CA SER A 72 3.58 -13.15 18.63
C SER A 72 4.91 -13.93 18.55
N ILE A 73 5.76 -13.64 17.57
CA ILE A 73 7.06 -14.29 17.35
C ILE A 73 8.20 -13.26 17.26
N ASP A 74 8.13 -12.22 18.07
CA ASP A 74 9.18 -11.23 18.32
C ASP A 74 9.68 -10.52 17.04
N LYS A 75 8.79 -10.23 16.09
CA LYS A 75 9.09 -9.54 14.82
C LYS A 75 10.06 -10.26 13.89
N MET A 76 10.38 -11.51 14.13
CA MET A 76 11.35 -12.24 13.30
C MET A 76 10.92 -12.32 11.84
N VAL A 77 9.63 -12.44 11.60
CA VAL A 77 9.01 -12.46 10.27
C VAL A 77 7.67 -11.73 10.27
N SER A 78 7.20 -11.34 9.10
CA SER A 78 5.92 -10.64 8.96
C SER A 78 4.73 -11.55 9.23
N GLN A 79 3.71 -11.01 9.91
CA GLN A 79 2.40 -11.64 10.07
C GLN A 79 1.56 -11.39 8.82
N GLY A 80 0.91 -12.41 8.29
CA GLY A 80 0.07 -12.34 7.12
C GLY A 80 -1.30 -11.68 7.33
N ALA A 81 -2.09 -11.56 6.26
CA ALA A 81 -3.48 -11.10 6.30
C ALA A 81 -4.37 -12.05 7.12
N ASP A 82 -4.06 -13.35 7.11
CA ASP A 82 -4.52 -14.31 8.11
C ASP A 82 -3.61 -14.20 9.34
N PRO A 83 -4.11 -13.73 10.50
CA PRO A 83 -3.28 -13.51 11.68
C PRO A 83 -2.62 -14.77 12.25
N SER A 84 -3.08 -15.96 11.85
CA SER A 84 -2.49 -17.24 12.25
C SER A 84 -1.28 -17.64 11.41
N LYS A 85 -1.00 -16.87 10.35
CA LYS A 85 0.06 -17.20 9.39
C LYS A 85 1.19 -16.18 9.43
N PHE A 86 2.39 -16.67 9.24
CA PHE A 86 3.61 -15.88 9.26
C PHE A 86 4.46 -16.22 8.05
N GLY A 87 5.15 -15.21 7.51
CA GLY A 87 6.17 -15.38 6.50
C GLY A 87 7.29 -16.31 6.99
N LYS A 88 8.09 -16.83 6.07
CA LYS A 88 9.22 -17.74 6.40
C LYS A 88 10.53 -16.99 6.58
N ARG A 89 10.58 -15.73 6.23
CA ARG A 89 11.78 -14.89 6.24
C ARG A 89 11.42 -13.47 6.64
N ASN A 90 12.38 -12.73 7.15
CA ASN A 90 12.24 -11.30 7.41
C ASN A 90 11.93 -10.55 6.10
N ALA A 91 11.09 -9.52 6.17
CA ALA A 91 10.84 -8.62 5.07
C ALA A 91 12.08 -7.75 4.82
N PRO A 92 12.79 -7.89 3.69
CA PRO A 92 13.95 -7.06 3.39
C PRO A 92 13.51 -5.64 3.07
N THR A 93 14.41 -4.69 3.26
CA THR A 93 14.18 -3.33 2.78
C THR A 93 13.96 -3.31 1.27
N MET A 94 13.08 -2.45 0.81
CA MET A 94 12.88 -2.19 -0.63
C MET A 94 13.80 -1.09 -1.16
N LEU A 95 14.55 -0.41 -0.27
CA LEU A 95 15.50 0.62 -0.69
C LEU A 95 16.52 0.01 -1.65
N TYR A 96 16.73 0.70 -2.76
CA TYR A 96 17.68 0.32 -3.81
C TYR A 96 17.40 -1.02 -4.53
N ALA A 97 16.32 -1.74 -4.21
CA ALA A 97 15.99 -3.02 -4.83
C ALA A 97 15.92 -2.96 -6.38
N LYS A 98 15.58 -1.79 -6.94
CA LYS A 98 15.60 -1.53 -8.39
C LYS A 98 16.95 -1.77 -9.04
N PHE A 99 18.04 -1.59 -8.31
CA PHE A 99 19.40 -1.67 -8.84
C PHE A 99 20.00 -3.09 -8.76
N SER A 100 19.28 -4.04 -8.14
CA SER A 100 19.69 -5.45 -8.17
C SER A 100 19.62 -5.97 -9.62
N PRO A 101 20.71 -6.51 -10.17
CA PRO A 101 20.69 -7.14 -11.48
C PRO A 101 19.85 -8.43 -11.46
N GLU A 102 19.55 -9.00 -12.60
CA GLU A 102 18.97 -10.34 -12.65
C GLU A 102 19.91 -11.36 -12.01
N PHE A 103 19.34 -12.39 -11.40
CA PHE A 103 20.13 -13.45 -10.76
C PHE A 103 21.05 -14.16 -11.77
N HIS A 104 22.34 -14.14 -11.52
CA HIS A 104 23.35 -14.77 -12.37
C HIS A 104 24.62 -15.09 -11.59
N TYR A 105 25.48 -15.95 -12.15
CA TYR A 105 26.82 -16.13 -11.65
C TYR A 105 27.74 -15.05 -12.22
N ASP A 106 28.44 -14.32 -11.36
CA ASP A 106 29.39 -13.28 -11.77
C ASP A 106 30.83 -13.82 -11.65
N GLU A 107 31.48 -14.00 -12.78
CA GLU A 107 32.86 -14.52 -12.88
C GLU A 107 33.89 -13.60 -12.17
N LYS A 108 33.59 -12.30 -12.01
CA LYS A 108 34.54 -11.37 -11.38
C LYS A 108 34.60 -11.53 -9.88
N VAL A 109 33.43 -11.77 -9.25
CA VAL A 109 33.33 -12.01 -7.81
C VAL A 109 33.29 -13.49 -7.46
N GLN A 110 33.19 -14.37 -8.46
CA GLN A 110 33.11 -15.81 -8.33
C GLN A 110 31.97 -16.29 -7.44
N ASP A 111 30.79 -15.61 -7.54
CA ASP A 111 29.62 -15.93 -6.75
C ASP A 111 28.35 -15.60 -7.51
N TYR A 112 27.21 -16.05 -6.96
CA TYR A 112 25.88 -15.68 -7.46
C TYR A 112 25.46 -14.32 -6.93
N VAL A 113 25.01 -13.45 -7.84
CA VAL A 113 24.58 -12.08 -7.52
C VAL A 113 23.22 -11.77 -8.12
N GLY A 114 22.51 -10.80 -7.52
CA GLY A 114 21.27 -10.27 -8.07
C GLY A 114 20.01 -11.05 -7.72
N GLY A 115 18.98 -10.83 -8.52
CA GLY A 115 17.64 -11.36 -8.27
C GLY A 115 16.88 -10.62 -7.16
N GLN A 116 15.68 -11.08 -6.90
CA GLN A 116 14.79 -10.58 -5.86
C GLN A 116 14.40 -11.72 -4.90
N PHE A 117 13.87 -11.37 -3.74
CA PHE A 117 13.81 -12.20 -2.55
C PHE A 117 15.21 -12.52 -1.98
N TRP A 118 15.27 -13.18 -0.82
CA TRP A 118 16.52 -13.56 -0.17
C TRP A 118 17.33 -14.63 -0.92
N ASP A 119 16.68 -15.32 -1.83
CA ASP A 119 17.25 -16.47 -2.57
C ASP A 119 17.36 -16.23 -4.09
N GLY A 120 17.11 -15.01 -4.55
CA GLY A 120 17.24 -14.65 -5.96
C GLY A 120 16.24 -15.32 -6.91
N ARG A 121 15.20 -16.02 -6.36
CA ARG A 121 14.27 -16.82 -7.18
C ARG A 121 13.41 -16.03 -8.17
N ALA A 122 13.20 -14.73 -7.94
CA ALA A 122 12.59 -13.85 -8.92
C ALA A 122 13.66 -13.01 -9.61
N LYS A 123 13.64 -12.98 -10.93
CA LYS A 123 14.67 -12.33 -11.75
C LYS A 123 14.70 -10.82 -11.58
N HIS A 124 13.50 -10.20 -11.45
CA HIS A 124 13.35 -8.75 -11.37
C HIS A 124 12.12 -8.38 -10.53
N LEU A 125 11.99 -7.08 -10.18
CA LEU A 125 10.92 -6.58 -9.31
C LEU A 125 9.50 -6.85 -9.82
N ALA A 126 9.27 -6.81 -11.14
CA ALA A 126 7.95 -7.08 -11.69
C ALA A 126 7.50 -8.54 -11.46
N GLU A 127 8.45 -9.49 -11.50
CA GLU A 127 8.18 -10.88 -11.17
C GLU A 127 7.95 -11.06 -9.67
N GLN A 128 8.80 -10.44 -8.85
CA GLN A 128 8.70 -10.49 -7.38
C GLN A 128 7.35 -9.94 -6.91
N ALA A 129 6.93 -8.77 -7.40
CA ALA A 129 5.70 -8.09 -6.97
C ALA A 129 4.43 -8.91 -7.21
N GLY A 130 4.47 -9.89 -8.13
CA GLY A 130 3.35 -10.81 -8.36
C GLY A 130 3.22 -11.94 -7.36
N GLY A 131 4.16 -12.11 -6.43
CA GLY A 131 4.16 -13.19 -5.42
C GLY A 131 3.35 -12.86 -4.17
N PRO A 132 3.69 -11.81 -3.40
CA PRO A 132 3.08 -11.48 -2.12
C PRO A 132 1.54 -11.41 -2.12
N PRO A 133 0.87 -10.88 -3.15
CA PRO A 133 -0.59 -10.85 -3.16
C PRO A 133 -1.24 -12.23 -3.07
N ILE A 134 -0.62 -13.26 -3.62
CA ILE A 134 -1.16 -14.61 -3.67
C ILE A 134 -0.50 -15.59 -2.69
N ASP A 135 0.49 -15.13 -1.93
CA ASP A 135 1.10 -15.96 -0.88
C ASP A 135 0.12 -16.06 0.32
N PRO A 136 -0.29 -17.29 0.72
CA PRO A 136 -1.22 -17.49 1.83
C PRO A 136 -0.66 -17.02 3.18
N ALA A 137 0.65 -16.88 3.32
CA ALA A 137 1.32 -16.38 4.53
C ALA A 137 1.57 -14.87 4.50
N GLU A 138 1.19 -14.19 3.41
CA GLU A 138 1.31 -12.75 3.23
C GLU A 138 -0.07 -12.14 2.99
N MET A 139 -0.42 -11.76 1.75
CA MET A 139 -1.71 -11.10 1.44
C MET A 139 -2.87 -12.06 1.17
N GLY A 140 -2.59 -13.33 0.88
CA GLY A 140 -3.53 -14.45 0.92
C GLY A 140 -4.58 -14.52 -0.19
N MET A 141 -4.47 -13.75 -1.27
CA MET A 141 -5.40 -13.87 -2.40
C MET A 141 -5.31 -15.26 -3.04
N PRO A 142 -6.42 -15.84 -3.52
CA PRO A 142 -6.42 -17.20 -4.06
C PRO A 142 -5.51 -17.39 -5.27
N ASP A 143 -5.47 -16.37 -6.16
CA ASP A 143 -4.71 -16.40 -7.39
C ASP A 143 -4.58 -14.99 -7.99
N LYS A 144 -3.76 -14.86 -9.05
CA LYS A 144 -3.55 -13.60 -9.77
C LYS A 144 -4.82 -13.07 -10.46
N ARG A 145 -5.71 -13.96 -10.85
CA ARG A 145 -6.99 -13.58 -11.48
C ARG A 145 -7.87 -12.83 -10.47
N SER A 146 -8.00 -13.35 -9.26
CA SER A 146 -8.74 -12.70 -8.18
C SER A 146 -8.19 -11.33 -7.82
N VAL A 147 -6.85 -11.15 -7.87
CA VAL A 147 -6.21 -9.83 -7.72
C VAL A 147 -6.63 -8.90 -8.87
N ALA A 148 -6.54 -9.36 -10.11
CA ALA A 148 -6.91 -8.57 -11.28
C ALA A 148 -8.41 -8.19 -11.26
N GLU A 149 -9.29 -9.09 -10.85
CA GLU A 149 -10.72 -8.83 -10.73
C GLU A 149 -11.01 -7.72 -9.73
N ARG A 150 -10.33 -7.68 -8.56
CA ARG A 150 -10.47 -6.56 -7.61
C ARG A 150 -10.08 -5.21 -8.21
N LEU A 151 -9.03 -5.17 -9.02
CA LEU A 151 -8.61 -3.97 -9.71
C LEU A 151 -9.64 -3.55 -10.77
N LEU A 152 -10.16 -4.50 -11.55
CA LEU A 152 -11.15 -4.23 -12.60
C LEU A 152 -12.49 -3.70 -12.04
N TYR A 153 -12.89 -4.14 -10.85
CA TYR A 153 -14.11 -3.65 -10.19
C TYR A 153 -13.97 -2.25 -9.60
N ASN A 154 -12.75 -1.72 -9.50
CA ASN A 154 -12.52 -0.34 -9.07
C ASN A 154 -12.45 0.59 -10.29
N PRO A 155 -13.39 1.54 -10.46
CA PRO A 155 -13.43 2.40 -11.65
C PRO A 155 -12.15 3.20 -11.88
N MET A 156 -11.45 3.61 -10.83
CA MET A 156 -10.19 4.34 -10.92
C MET A 156 -9.12 3.47 -11.58
N TYR A 157 -8.95 2.22 -11.12
CA TYR A 157 -7.98 1.30 -11.72
C TYR A 157 -8.36 0.92 -13.14
N PHE A 158 -9.63 0.58 -13.39
CA PHE A 158 -10.10 0.24 -14.73
C PHE A 158 -9.79 1.35 -15.74
N GLN A 159 -10.11 2.60 -15.40
CA GLN A 159 -9.84 3.75 -16.27
C GLN A 159 -8.34 4.01 -16.45
N THR A 160 -7.54 3.80 -15.41
CA THR A 160 -6.09 4.02 -15.47
C THR A 160 -5.41 2.97 -16.34
N PHE A 161 -5.70 1.68 -16.11
CA PHE A 161 -5.15 0.59 -16.93
C PHE A 161 -5.52 0.68 -18.40
N SER A 162 -6.69 1.26 -18.71
CA SER A 162 -7.13 1.47 -20.12
C SER A 162 -6.34 2.56 -20.84
N LYS A 163 -5.55 3.39 -20.13
CA LYS A 163 -4.84 4.55 -20.69
C LYS A 163 -3.32 4.37 -20.74
N ILE A 164 -2.76 3.38 -20.06
CA ILE A 164 -1.31 3.13 -19.94
C ILE A 164 -0.90 1.81 -20.56
#